data_7b50a28861a2b95b9d3a74009f40aa8a
#
_entry.id   7b50a28861a2b95b9d3a74009f40aa8a
#
_cell.length_a   1.000
_cell.length_b   1.000
_cell.length_c   1.000
_cell.angle_alpha   90.00
_cell.angle_beta   90.00
_cell.angle_gamma   90.00
#
_symmetry.space_group_name_H-M   'P 1'
#
loop_
_entity.id
_entity.type
_entity.pdbx_description
1 polymer ?
#
loop_
_entity_poly.entity_id
_entity_poly.type
_entity_poly.pdbx_seq_one_letter_code
_entity_poly.pdbx_strand_id
1 'polypeptide(L)'
;CIRDRQEVLVSSSTVIRACKKLGYNTFNDLRYDIRLSKELEKSKEATLSSNFNQLKDQLTIEFNRTMSILNQEDFDSFAETIVNARRIFCIGSGSSYMVVADFNRKLKLVDLWANDYFELYSIQRIPEISTDKDVIITFSLGGASKEINESILSAKQNGTKVLAVTSLTASP
;
A
#
# COMPACT_ATOMS: atom_id res chain seq x y z
N CYS A 1 -0.11 27.92 -0.22
CA CYS A 1 0.69 27.72 1.01
C CYS A 1 0.98 29.00 1.78
N ILE A 2 1.30 30.12 1.13
CA ILE A 2 1.51 31.43 1.82
C ILE A 2 0.16 32.09 2.16
N ARG A 3 -0.83 31.98 1.29
CA ARG A 3 -2.19 32.51 1.46
C ARG A 3 -2.95 31.83 2.61
N ASP A 4 -2.83 30.51 2.72
CA ASP A 4 -3.51 29.70 3.75
C ASP A 4 -2.94 29.95 5.17
N ARG A 5 -1.69 30.44 5.28
CA ARG A 5 -1.06 30.82 6.56
C ARG A 5 -1.59 32.13 7.15
N GLN A 6 -2.00 33.05 6.30
CA GLN A 6 -2.48 34.35 6.75
C GLN A 6 -3.91 34.30 7.32
N GLU A 7 -4.70 33.30 6.90
CA GLU A 7 -6.07 33.14 7.38
C GLU A 7 -6.19 32.35 8.70
N VAL A 8 -5.23 31.49 9.04
CA VAL A 8 -5.34 30.56 10.20
C VAL A 8 -4.25 30.77 11.25
N LEU A 9 -3.34 31.72 11.08
CA LEU A 9 -2.27 32.08 12.05
C LEU A 9 -1.46 30.91 12.63
N VAL A 10 -1.22 29.85 11.86
CA VAL A 10 -0.46 28.67 12.31
C VAL A 10 0.87 28.52 11.58
N SER A 11 1.87 27.92 12.28
CA SER A 11 3.18 27.67 11.71
C SER A 11 3.16 26.52 10.69
N SER A 12 4.12 26.51 9.75
CA SER A 12 4.30 25.41 8.78
C SER A 12 4.46 24.06 9.46
N SER A 13 5.16 24.01 10.57
CA SER A 13 5.38 22.80 11.34
C SER A 13 4.09 22.27 11.97
N THR A 14 3.16 23.14 12.32
CA THR A 14 1.84 22.78 12.84
C THR A 14 0.99 22.16 11.73
N VAL A 15 1.02 22.75 10.53
CA VAL A 15 0.31 22.22 9.36
C VAL A 15 0.84 20.82 8.98
N ILE A 16 2.16 20.66 8.92
CA ILE A 16 2.78 19.35 8.62
C ILE A 16 2.42 18.29 9.67
N ARG A 17 2.43 18.67 10.98
CA ARG A 17 2.00 17.74 12.04
C ARG A 17 0.52 17.37 11.94
N ALA A 18 -0.34 18.31 11.58
CA ALA A 18 -1.75 18.03 11.34
C ALA A 18 -1.94 17.07 10.16
N CYS A 19 -1.24 17.29 9.03
CA CYS A 19 -1.27 16.38 7.88
C CYS A 19 -0.86 14.96 8.27
N LYS A 20 0.25 14.81 9.01
CA LYS A 20 0.71 13.49 9.48
C LYS A 20 -0.29 12.80 10.42
N LYS A 21 -0.95 13.54 11.33
CA LYS A 21 -2.01 12.99 12.18
C LYS A 21 -3.23 12.53 11.39
N LEU A 22 -3.49 13.14 10.24
CA LEU A 22 -4.57 12.78 9.33
C LEU A 22 -4.16 11.67 8.32
N GLY A 23 -2.92 11.14 8.43
CA GLY A 23 -2.42 10.08 7.55
C GLY A 23 -1.83 10.57 6.23
N TYR A 24 -1.56 11.88 6.08
CA TYR A 24 -0.95 12.44 4.87
C TYR A 24 0.53 12.77 5.09
N ASN A 25 1.39 12.39 4.15
CA ASN A 25 2.82 12.68 4.23
C ASN A 25 3.13 14.16 4.01
N THR A 26 2.38 14.80 3.12
CA THR A 26 2.57 16.21 2.75
C THR A 26 1.27 17.00 2.78
N PHE A 27 1.38 18.32 2.83
CA PHE A 27 0.23 19.21 2.67
C PHE A 27 -0.40 19.11 1.27
N ASN A 28 0.41 18.77 0.27
CA ASN A 28 -0.09 18.57 -1.09
C ASN A 28 -0.99 17.35 -1.19
N ASP A 29 -0.69 16.27 -0.48
CA ASP A 29 -1.53 15.06 -0.44
C ASP A 29 -2.89 15.37 0.17
N LEU A 30 -2.91 16.07 1.33
CA LEU A 30 -4.16 16.53 1.96
C LEU A 30 -4.96 17.45 1.02
N ARG A 31 -4.28 18.40 0.35
CA ARG A 31 -4.92 19.33 -0.57
C ARG A 31 -5.51 18.64 -1.79
N TYR A 32 -4.83 17.64 -2.29
CA TYR A 32 -5.31 16.81 -3.39
C TYR A 32 -6.58 16.05 -3.00
N ASP A 33 -6.57 15.42 -1.85
CA ASP A 33 -7.73 14.66 -1.30
C ASP A 33 -8.95 15.56 -1.06
N ILE A 34 -8.73 16.78 -0.53
CA ILE A 34 -9.81 17.76 -0.34
C ILE A 34 -10.39 18.23 -1.69
N ARG A 35 -9.54 18.43 -2.71
CA ARG A 35 -10.03 18.78 -4.05
C ARG A 35 -10.87 17.67 -4.64
N LEU A 36 -10.38 16.43 -4.55
CA LEU A 36 -11.07 15.26 -5.01
C LEU A 36 -12.44 15.10 -4.33
N SER A 37 -12.51 15.24 -3.01
CA SER A 37 -13.77 15.18 -2.25
C SER A 37 -14.76 16.24 -2.69
N LYS A 38 -14.30 17.48 -2.94
CA LYS A 38 -15.14 18.57 -3.43
C LYS A 38 -15.64 18.37 -4.85
N GLU A 39 -14.82 17.77 -5.73
CA GLU A 39 -15.24 17.43 -7.09
C GLU A 39 -16.26 16.31 -7.09
N LEU A 40 -16.10 15.31 -6.21
CA LEU A 40 -17.07 14.23 -6.00
C LEU A 40 -18.40 14.73 -5.41
N GLU A 41 -18.38 15.74 -4.52
CA GLU A 41 -19.62 16.35 -3.99
C GLU A 41 -20.40 17.12 -5.06
N LYS A 42 -19.71 17.84 -5.94
CA LYS A 42 -20.35 18.57 -7.06
C LYS A 42 -21.01 17.65 -8.10
N SER A 43 -20.58 16.41 -8.17
CA SER A 43 -21.09 15.44 -9.14
C SER A 43 -22.29 14.62 -8.65
N LYS A 44 -22.72 14.77 -7.39
CA LYS A 44 -23.85 14.02 -6.82
C LYS A 44 -25.24 14.43 -7.34
N GLU A 45 -25.35 15.48 -8.14
CA GLU A 45 -26.65 16.03 -8.59
C GLU A 45 -27.10 15.56 -9.99
N ALA A 46 -26.43 14.64 -10.66
CA ALA A 46 -26.75 14.24 -12.02
C ALA A 46 -27.04 12.73 -12.18
N THR A 47 -28.02 12.42 -13.01
CA THR A 47 -28.69 11.16 -13.38
C THR A 47 -27.78 9.96 -13.69
N LEU A 48 -28.33 8.74 -13.77
CA LEU A 48 -27.69 7.41 -13.95
C LEU A 48 -26.53 7.31 -14.99
N SER A 49 -26.52 8.10 -16.06
CA SER A 49 -25.37 8.22 -16.99
C SER A 49 -24.17 8.91 -16.35
N SER A 50 -24.37 9.68 -15.29
CA SER A 50 -23.34 10.33 -14.52
C SER A 50 -22.55 9.35 -13.65
N ASN A 51 -23.17 8.28 -13.16
CA ASN A 51 -22.52 7.32 -12.27
C ASN A 51 -21.37 6.57 -12.96
N PHE A 52 -21.52 6.23 -14.23
CA PHE A 52 -20.45 5.59 -15.00
C PHE A 52 -19.27 6.55 -15.27
N ASN A 53 -19.55 7.77 -15.65
CA ASN A 53 -18.52 8.79 -15.87
C ASN A 53 -17.83 9.16 -14.56
N GLN A 54 -18.55 9.27 -13.46
CA GLN A 54 -17.98 9.47 -12.13
C GLN A 54 -17.04 8.33 -11.71
N LEU A 55 -17.46 7.07 -11.94
CA LEU A 55 -16.61 5.91 -11.66
C LEU A 55 -15.33 5.92 -12.50
N LYS A 56 -15.47 6.24 -13.79
CA LYS A 56 -14.33 6.36 -14.71
C LYS A 56 -13.36 7.46 -14.26
N ASP A 57 -13.88 8.62 -13.88
CA ASP A 57 -13.08 9.74 -13.42
C ASP A 57 -12.36 9.39 -12.10
N GLN A 58 -13.07 8.75 -11.17
CA GLN A 58 -12.50 8.28 -9.92
C GLN A 58 -11.37 7.27 -10.14
N LEU A 59 -11.56 6.27 -10.99
CA LEU A 59 -10.52 5.30 -11.32
C LEU A 59 -9.30 5.97 -11.97
N THR A 60 -9.53 6.95 -12.86
CA THR A 60 -8.44 7.70 -13.50
C THR A 60 -7.65 8.51 -12.47
N ILE A 61 -8.31 9.14 -11.52
CA ILE A 61 -7.68 9.92 -10.46
C ILE A 61 -6.84 9.01 -9.55
N GLU A 62 -7.41 7.88 -9.10
CA GLU A 62 -6.69 6.92 -8.24
C GLU A 62 -5.48 6.30 -8.97
N PHE A 63 -5.63 5.99 -10.25
CA PHE A 63 -4.52 5.51 -11.07
C PHE A 63 -3.40 6.56 -11.17
N ASN A 64 -3.73 7.80 -11.53
CA ASN A 64 -2.76 8.88 -11.65
C ASN A 64 -2.08 9.19 -10.29
N ARG A 65 -2.82 9.12 -9.19
CA ARG A 65 -2.28 9.26 -7.84
C ARG A 65 -1.26 8.16 -7.55
N THR A 66 -1.61 6.91 -7.82
CA THR A 66 -0.70 5.78 -7.65
C THR A 66 0.57 5.97 -8.48
N MET A 67 0.43 6.30 -9.76
CA MET A 67 1.58 6.52 -10.65
C MET A 67 2.48 7.68 -10.19
N SER A 68 1.92 8.70 -9.55
CA SER A 68 2.70 9.86 -9.09
C SER A 68 3.57 9.61 -7.86
N ILE A 69 3.27 8.56 -7.09
CA ILE A 69 4.07 8.17 -5.90
C ILE A 69 5.06 7.05 -6.20
N LEU A 70 4.90 6.36 -7.32
CA LEU A 70 5.84 5.31 -7.74
C LEU A 70 7.08 5.94 -8.39
N ASN A 71 8.25 5.43 -8.05
CA ASN A 71 9.50 5.83 -8.65
C ASN A 71 10.32 4.61 -9.09
N GLN A 72 11.24 4.82 -10.02
CA GLN A 72 12.03 3.75 -10.60
C GLN A 72 12.97 3.08 -9.58
N GLU A 73 13.55 3.85 -8.68
CA GLU A 73 14.50 3.34 -7.69
C GLU A 73 13.85 2.34 -6.74
N ASP A 74 12.62 2.63 -6.28
CA ASP A 74 11.85 1.71 -5.44
C ASP A 74 11.51 0.42 -6.19
N PHE A 75 11.12 0.53 -7.47
CA PHE A 75 10.85 -0.63 -8.30
C PHE A 75 12.09 -1.51 -8.52
N ASP A 76 13.23 -0.90 -8.83
CA ASP A 76 14.47 -1.63 -9.05
C ASP A 76 14.93 -2.34 -7.77
N SER A 77 14.87 -1.65 -6.63
CA SER A 77 15.19 -2.22 -5.31
C SER A 77 14.25 -3.37 -4.94
N PHE A 78 12.95 -3.22 -5.24
CA PHE A 78 11.95 -4.26 -5.01
C PHE A 78 12.23 -5.48 -5.90
N ALA A 79 12.46 -5.27 -7.19
CA ALA A 79 12.78 -6.32 -8.15
C ALA A 79 14.08 -7.05 -7.79
N GLU A 80 15.15 -6.32 -7.45
CA GLU A 80 16.41 -6.90 -7.02
C GLU A 80 16.25 -7.77 -5.77
N THR A 81 15.47 -7.30 -4.80
CA THR A 81 15.19 -8.06 -3.59
C THR A 81 14.48 -9.37 -3.88
N ILE A 82 13.51 -9.36 -4.82
CA ILE A 82 12.75 -10.54 -5.24
C ILE A 82 13.64 -11.54 -5.97
N VAL A 83 14.40 -11.08 -6.95
CA VAL A 83 15.22 -11.95 -7.82
C VAL A 83 16.32 -12.66 -7.02
N ASN A 84 16.88 -12.00 -6.01
CA ASN A 84 17.92 -12.55 -5.15
C ASN A 84 17.38 -13.39 -3.98
N ALA A 85 16.07 -13.53 -3.83
CA ALA A 85 15.48 -14.30 -2.75
C ALA A 85 15.61 -15.81 -2.98
N ARG A 86 15.97 -16.55 -1.94
CA ARG A 86 15.95 -18.03 -1.96
C ARG A 86 14.52 -18.56 -2.06
N ARG A 87 13.60 -17.96 -1.30
CA ARG A 87 12.16 -18.27 -1.28
C ARG A 87 11.37 -17.00 -1.06
N ILE A 88 10.18 -16.96 -1.62
CA ILE A 88 9.28 -15.83 -1.52
C ILE A 88 7.97 -16.31 -0.88
N PHE A 89 7.61 -15.70 0.24
CA PHE A 89 6.35 -15.91 0.96
C PHE A 89 5.38 -14.79 0.60
N CYS A 90 4.40 -15.07 -0.26
CA CYS A 90 3.39 -14.10 -0.67
C CYS A 90 2.21 -14.17 0.29
N ILE A 91 1.93 -13.10 1.04
CA ILE A 91 0.91 -13.08 2.09
C ILE A 91 -0.23 -12.12 1.73
N GLY A 92 -1.46 -12.58 1.89
CA GLY A 92 -2.65 -11.76 1.79
C GLY A 92 -3.87 -12.48 2.33
N SER A 93 -4.80 -11.75 2.91
CA SER A 93 -6.05 -12.27 3.46
C SER A 93 -7.28 -11.65 2.81
N GLY A 94 -8.41 -12.35 2.87
CA GLY A 94 -9.66 -11.88 2.30
C GLY A 94 -9.52 -11.58 0.80
N SER A 95 -9.99 -10.42 0.36
CA SER A 95 -9.93 -9.98 -1.04
C SER A 95 -8.49 -9.78 -1.55
N SER A 96 -7.54 -9.43 -0.68
CA SER A 96 -6.13 -9.28 -1.05
C SER A 96 -5.49 -10.60 -1.48
N TYR A 97 -6.00 -11.75 -1.02
CA TYR A 97 -5.49 -13.05 -1.43
C TYR A 97 -5.57 -13.29 -2.94
N MET A 98 -6.61 -12.78 -3.61
CA MET A 98 -6.72 -12.93 -5.07
C MET A 98 -5.55 -12.29 -5.81
N VAL A 99 -5.11 -11.11 -5.33
CA VAL A 99 -3.94 -10.41 -5.87
C VAL A 99 -2.65 -11.20 -5.59
N VAL A 100 -2.53 -11.73 -4.37
CA VAL A 100 -1.39 -12.54 -3.94
C VAL A 100 -1.27 -13.83 -4.76
N ALA A 101 -2.37 -14.53 -4.99
CA ALA A 101 -2.38 -15.77 -5.77
C ALA A 101 -1.96 -15.53 -7.24
N ASP A 102 -2.45 -14.44 -7.87
CA ASP A 102 -2.02 -14.08 -9.22
C ASP A 102 -0.56 -13.66 -9.26
N PHE A 103 -0.11 -12.88 -8.29
CA PHE A 103 1.29 -12.47 -8.18
C PHE A 103 2.22 -13.67 -8.00
N ASN A 104 1.89 -14.60 -7.08
CA ASN A 104 2.61 -15.85 -6.88
C ASN A 104 2.70 -16.68 -8.16
N ARG A 105 1.60 -16.78 -8.91
CA ARG A 105 1.58 -17.46 -10.21
C ARG A 105 2.55 -16.81 -11.19
N LYS A 106 2.61 -15.46 -11.24
CA LYS A 106 3.53 -14.73 -12.13
C LYS A 106 4.99 -14.91 -11.73
N LEU A 107 5.31 -14.96 -10.44
CA LEU A 107 6.66 -15.26 -9.96
C LEU A 107 7.13 -16.66 -10.39
N LYS A 108 6.23 -17.65 -10.33
CA LYS A 108 6.52 -19.02 -10.80
C LYS A 108 6.75 -19.11 -12.31
N LEU A 109 6.12 -18.24 -13.10
CA LEU A 109 6.34 -18.19 -14.55
C LEU A 109 7.73 -17.68 -14.95
N VAL A 110 8.42 -17.02 -14.03
CA VAL A 110 9.82 -16.58 -14.20
C VAL A 110 10.79 -17.39 -13.31
N ASP A 111 10.43 -18.62 -13.01
CA ASP A 111 11.22 -19.61 -12.29
C ASP A 111 11.63 -19.21 -10.86
N LEU A 112 10.90 -18.29 -10.22
CA LEU A 112 11.14 -17.92 -8.84
C LEU A 112 10.38 -18.86 -7.88
N TRP A 113 11.04 -19.25 -6.79
CA TRP A 113 10.41 -20.08 -5.76
C TRP A 113 9.51 -19.24 -4.87
N ALA A 114 8.24 -19.21 -5.19
CA ALA A 114 7.24 -18.45 -4.46
C ALA A 114 6.06 -19.35 -4.05
N ASN A 115 5.50 -19.08 -2.88
CA ASN A 115 4.25 -19.68 -2.40
C ASN A 115 3.35 -18.61 -1.77
N ASP A 116 2.05 -18.77 -1.94
CA ASP A 116 1.03 -17.92 -1.39
C ASP A 116 0.46 -18.48 -0.08
N TYR A 117 0.16 -17.57 0.85
CA TYR A 117 -0.34 -17.86 2.19
C TYR A 117 -1.51 -16.93 2.50
N PHE A 118 -2.64 -17.50 2.90
CA PHE A 118 -3.86 -16.76 3.24
C PHE A 118 -4.46 -17.18 4.58
N GLU A 119 -4.14 -18.39 5.04
CA GLU A 119 -4.62 -18.90 6.31
C GLU A 119 -3.69 -18.45 7.45
N LEU A 120 -4.28 -17.94 8.52
CA LEU A 120 -3.54 -17.39 9.65
C LEU A 120 -2.55 -18.42 10.23
N TYR A 121 -2.98 -19.68 10.38
CA TYR A 121 -2.12 -20.74 10.91
C TYR A 121 -0.84 -20.93 10.07
N SER A 122 -0.97 -20.95 8.76
CA SER A 122 0.17 -21.10 7.85
C SER A 122 1.10 -19.88 7.90
N ILE A 123 0.51 -18.68 8.01
CA ILE A 123 1.26 -17.41 8.11
C ILE A 123 2.06 -17.36 9.43
N GLN A 124 1.47 -17.82 10.54
CA GLN A 124 2.12 -17.87 11.84
C GLN A 124 3.34 -18.82 11.90
N ARG A 125 3.44 -19.76 10.95
CA ARG A 125 4.60 -20.66 10.83
C ARG A 125 5.77 -20.04 10.07
N ILE A 126 5.55 -18.97 9.30
CA ILE A 126 6.60 -18.35 8.48
C ILE A 126 7.83 -17.91 9.29
N PRO A 127 7.70 -17.27 10.48
CA PRO A 127 8.86 -16.89 11.27
C PRO A 127 9.80 -18.04 11.65
N GLU A 128 9.25 -19.26 11.79
CA GLU A 128 10.03 -20.44 12.16
C GLU A 128 10.81 -21.06 11.00
N ILE A 129 10.35 -20.81 9.77
CA ILE A 129 10.91 -21.46 8.57
C ILE A 129 11.63 -20.49 7.62
N SER A 130 11.42 -19.18 7.78
CA SER A 130 12.09 -18.15 6.99
C SER A 130 13.44 -17.75 7.56
N THR A 131 14.31 -17.22 6.72
CA THR A 131 15.66 -16.78 7.07
C THR A 131 15.96 -15.44 6.40
N ASP A 132 17.17 -14.90 6.65
CA ASP A 132 17.72 -13.68 6.03
C ASP A 132 17.86 -13.77 4.49
N LYS A 133 17.80 -14.99 3.92
CA LYS A 133 17.85 -15.25 2.47
C LYS A 133 16.46 -15.28 1.82
N ASP A 134 15.42 -15.18 2.62
CA ASP A 134 14.04 -15.27 2.18
C ASP A 134 13.37 -13.87 2.16
N VAL A 135 12.28 -13.75 1.43
CA VAL A 135 11.51 -12.50 1.31
C VAL A 135 10.05 -12.79 1.60
N ILE A 136 9.44 -11.95 2.41
CA ILE A 136 7.98 -11.86 2.56
C ILE A 136 7.49 -10.71 1.68
N ILE A 137 6.48 -10.98 0.84
CA ILE A 137 5.75 -9.96 0.11
C ILE A 137 4.30 -9.98 0.61
N THR A 138 3.84 -8.90 1.20
CA THR A 138 2.48 -8.79 1.72
C THR A 138 1.66 -7.75 0.96
N PHE A 139 0.41 -8.12 0.65
CA PHE A 139 -0.57 -7.22 0.06
C PHE A 139 -1.70 -7.00 1.06
N SER A 140 -1.89 -5.76 1.48
CA SER A 140 -2.93 -5.43 2.45
C SER A 140 -3.49 -4.04 2.19
N LEU A 141 -4.78 -3.94 1.91
CA LEU A 141 -5.41 -2.64 1.65
C LEU A 141 -5.32 -1.71 2.86
N GLY A 142 -5.60 -2.19 4.06
CA GLY A 142 -5.62 -1.38 5.28
C GLY A 142 -4.50 -1.68 6.28
N GLY A 143 -3.67 -2.71 6.05
CA GLY A 143 -2.60 -3.11 6.96
C GLY A 143 -3.07 -3.51 8.38
N ALA A 144 -4.36 -3.85 8.56
CA ALA A 144 -4.99 -3.89 9.88
C ALA A 144 -5.09 -5.27 10.54
N SER A 145 -4.62 -6.35 9.91
CA SER A 145 -4.63 -7.68 10.53
C SER A 145 -3.50 -7.82 11.54
N LYS A 146 -3.82 -7.66 12.81
CA LYS A 146 -2.86 -7.67 13.91
C LYS A 146 -2.03 -8.95 13.95
N GLU A 147 -2.68 -10.10 13.86
CA GLU A 147 -2.02 -11.41 13.97
C GLU A 147 -1.07 -11.67 12.79
N ILE A 148 -1.45 -11.23 11.59
CA ILE A 148 -0.59 -11.32 10.40
C ILE A 148 0.61 -10.38 10.56
N ASN A 149 0.39 -9.14 11.01
CA ASN A 149 1.45 -8.17 11.23
C ASN A 149 2.45 -8.63 12.29
N GLU A 150 1.97 -9.22 13.41
CA GLU A 150 2.83 -9.80 14.44
C GLU A 150 3.71 -10.92 13.87
N SER A 151 3.16 -11.79 13.02
CA SER A 151 3.91 -12.86 12.36
C SER A 151 4.97 -12.29 11.39
N ILE A 152 4.62 -11.30 10.60
CA ILE A 152 5.55 -10.63 9.67
C ILE A 152 6.67 -9.92 10.43
N LEU A 153 6.34 -9.21 11.51
CA LEU A 153 7.33 -8.54 12.36
C LEU A 153 8.29 -9.54 13.01
N SER A 154 7.78 -10.67 13.49
CA SER A 154 8.61 -11.75 14.06
C SER A 154 9.59 -12.31 13.01
N ALA A 155 9.13 -12.57 11.80
CA ALA A 155 10.01 -13.00 10.69
C ALA A 155 11.06 -11.94 10.34
N LYS A 156 10.68 -10.66 10.33
CA LYS A 156 11.59 -9.54 10.10
C LYS A 156 12.67 -9.44 11.18
N GLN A 157 12.32 -9.67 12.45
CA GLN A 157 13.28 -9.72 13.54
C GLN A 157 14.30 -10.87 13.40
N ASN A 158 13.90 -11.97 12.75
CA ASN A 158 14.76 -13.10 12.41
C ASN A 158 15.61 -12.86 11.14
N GLY A 159 15.56 -11.64 10.58
CA GLY A 159 16.36 -11.24 9.41
C GLY A 159 15.65 -11.36 8.06
N THR A 160 14.42 -11.92 8.00
CA THR A 160 13.68 -12.03 6.74
C THR A 160 13.34 -10.65 6.19
N LYS A 161 13.62 -10.40 4.92
CA LYS A 161 13.25 -9.14 4.26
C LYS A 161 11.74 -9.07 4.05
N VAL A 162 11.16 -7.88 4.23
CA VAL A 162 9.71 -7.66 4.09
C VAL A 162 9.45 -6.54 3.10
N LEU A 163 8.65 -6.84 2.10
CA LEU A 163 8.14 -5.92 1.10
C LEU A 163 6.62 -5.82 1.27
N ALA A 164 6.11 -4.62 1.51
CA ALA A 164 4.69 -4.40 1.75
C ALA A 164 4.07 -3.52 0.66
N VAL A 165 2.96 -4.00 0.09
CA VAL A 165 2.11 -3.24 -0.84
C VAL A 165 0.82 -2.90 -0.12
N THR A 166 0.65 -1.64 0.21
CA THR A 166 -0.51 -1.14 0.97
C THR A 166 -1.05 0.16 0.38
N SER A 167 -2.29 0.50 0.70
CA SER A 167 -2.88 1.79 0.31
C SER A 167 -2.49 2.93 1.25
N LEU A 168 -1.94 2.60 2.43
CA LEU A 168 -1.60 3.56 3.48
C LEU A 168 -0.09 3.64 3.65
N THR A 169 0.43 4.87 3.66
CA THR A 169 1.85 5.16 3.91
C THR A 169 2.26 4.96 5.37
N ALA A 170 1.31 4.87 6.28
CA ALA A 170 1.49 4.64 7.71
C ALA A 170 0.87 3.30 8.16
N SER A 171 1.03 2.26 7.35
CA SER A 171 0.69 0.88 7.75
C SER A 171 1.66 0.39 8.82
N PRO A 172 1.19 -0.35 9.85
CA PRO A 172 2.06 -0.93 10.88
C PRO A 172 3.10 -1.87 10.30
#